data_9c0d26b5c71f821dfdd47f8fa2e74c92
#
_entry.id   9c0d26b5c71f821dfdd47f8fa2e74c92
#
_cell.length_a   1.000
_cell.length_b   1.000
_cell.length_c   1.000
_cell.angle_alpha   90.00
_cell.angle_beta   90.00
_cell.angle_gamma   90.00
#
_symmetry.space_group_name_H-M   'P 1'
#
loop_
_entity.id
_entity.type
_entity.pdbx_description
1 polymer ?
#
loop_
_entity_poly.entity_id
_entity_poly.type
_entity_poly.pdbx_seq_one_letter_code
_entity_poly.pdbx_strand_id
1 'polypeptide(L)'
;MRASTRWICCVPLLASLPFPSAAAQLRQPKTHVIKTGLDTIHWGYFDGSLAPITHIDSGDIVEVETPLDGASALQLFGAPPELITATSRELESVPQKDRGPGPNILVGPIAVNGAAPGDVLEVRVLELRPADNYAENLFVPNGTLAEDLPQARARFVPLDKVGKVAVFAPGIEIPMHPFFGTMGVAPAAWLGRINDGPPDYIGGNLDNKDLVEGSTLYLPIQVKGALFSVGDGHAGQGDGEVDGTALEVTLHGKLQLTVRKDMHPLWPRAETPESYITMGFSPDLNRAAVHAVREMVHFLVEERHLSAEDACMLMWLRTCM
;
A
#
# COMPACT_ATOMS: atom_id res chain seq x y z
N MET A 1 86.67 -6.26 30.78
CA MET A 1 86.31 -5.96 29.38
C MET A 1 84.83 -6.35 29.16
N ARG A 2 83.94 -5.41 29.13
CA ARG A 2 82.52 -5.70 28.88
C ARG A 2 82.18 -5.15 27.50
N ALA A 3 81.76 -6.01 26.58
CA ALA A 3 81.33 -5.64 25.24
C ALA A 3 79.86 -5.25 25.30
N SER A 4 79.57 -4.03 24.85
CA SER A 4 78.23 -3.51 24.73
C SER A 4 77.67 -3.82 23.35
N THR A 5 76.65 -4.68 23.30
CA THR A 5 75.87 -4.99 22.06
C THR A 5 74.82 -3.92 21.85
N ARG A 6 74.91 -3.13 20.76
CA ARG A 6 73.84 -2.15 20.31
C ARG A 6 72.87 -2.88 19.42
N TRP A 7 71.59 -2.88 19.82
CA TRP A 7 70.45 -3.30 18.98
C TRP A 7 70.00 -2.14 18.17
N ILE A 8 69.93 -2.29 16.81
CA ILE A 8 69.34 -1.36 15.90
C ILE A 8 67.91 -1.82 15.67
N CYS A 9 66.92 -1.09 16.16
CA CYS A 9 65.52 -1.28 15.80
C CYS A 9 65.22 -0.62 14.46
N CYS A 10 64.99 -1.41 13.41
CA CYS A 10 64.38 -0.94 12.17
C CYS A 10 62.85 -0.90 12.35
N VAL A 11 62.29 0.27 12.37
CA VAL A 11 60.83 0.47 12.31
C VAL A 11 60.43 0.54 10.83
N PRO A 12 59.56 -0.37 10.29
CA PRO A 12 59.09 -0.25 8.95
C PRO A 12 58.06 0.90 8.86
N LEU A 13 58.35 1.87 8.00
CA LEU A 13 57.44 2.94 7.64
C LEU A 13 56.33 2.34 6.79
N LEU A 14 55.14 2.06 7.37
CA LEU A 14 53.93 1.71 6.64
C LEU A 14 53.43 2.94 5.96
N ALA A 15 53.63 3.06 4.66
CA ALA A 15 53.01 4.06 3.81
C ALA A 15 51.50 3.74 3.73
N SER A 16 50.70 4.54 4.39
CA SER A 16 49.23 4.50 4.24
C SER A 16 48.85 5.02 2.85
N LEU A 17 48.52 4.12 1.94
CA LEU A 17 47.85 4.47 0.69
C LEU A 17 46.48 4.99 1.02
N PRO A 18 46.05 6.16 0.49
CA PRO A 18 44.68 6.60 0.66
C PRO A 18 43.79 5.67 -0.14
N PHE A 19 42.93 4.89 0.51
CA PHE A 19 41.79 4.25 -0.15
C PHE A 19 40.88 5.35 -0.63
N PRO A 20 40.50 5.40 -1.93
CA PRO A 20 39.44 6.30 -2.36
C PRO A 20 38.14 5.86 -1.69
N SER A 21 37.69 6.61 -0.70
CA SER A 21 36.34 6.51 -0.19
C SER A 21 35.40 7.00 -1.31
N ALA A 22 34.96 6.08 -2.13
CA ALA A 22 33.79 6.34 -2.98
C ALA A 22 32.58 6.41 -2.05
N ALA A 23 32.39 7.58 -1.43
CA ALA A 23 31.09 7.93 -0.88
C ALA A 23 30.13 7.88 -2.05
N ALA A 24 29.34 6.81 -2.16
CA ALA A 24 28.26 6.72 -3.11
C ALA A 24 27.37 7.95 -2.83
N GLN A 25 27.38 8.89 -3.77
CA GLN A 25 26.57 10.09 -3.69
C GLN A 25 25.14 9.61 -3.70
N LEU A 26 24.44 9.65 -2.57
CA LEU A 26 23.06 9.23 -2.45
C LEU A 26 22.26 10.01 -3.49
N ARG A 27 21.74 9.31 -4.48
CA ARG A 27 20.90 9.90 -5.51
C ARG A 27 19.69 10.54 -4.83
N GLN A 28 19.41 11.79 -5.15
CA GLN A 28 18.18 12.44 -4.68
C GLN A 28 16.98 11.80 -5.36
N PRO A 29 15.94 11.42 -4.60
CA PRO A 29 14.68 10.91 -5.17
C PRO A 29 14.09 11.89 -6.18
N LYS A 30 13.60 11.38 -7.31
CA LYS A 30 12.79 12.17 -8.24
C LYS A 30 11.32 11.96 -7.93
N THR A 31 10.50 13.00 -8.12
CA THR A 31 9.05 12.89 -8.03
C THR A 31 8.46 12.77 -9.42
N HIS A 32 7.65 11.74 -9.62
CA HIS A 32 6.90 11.46 -10.83
C HIS A 32 5.42 11.71 -10.56
N VAL A 33 4.86 12.75 -11.18
CA VAL A 33 3.44 13.08 -11.05
C VAL A 33 2.64 12.29 -12.08
N ILE A 34 1.72 11.46 -11.63
CA ILE A 34 0.85 10.64 -12.46
C ILE A 34 -0.57 11.18 -12.35
N LYS A 35 -1.07 11.72 -13.45
CA LYS A 35 -2.46 12.17 -13.54
C LYS A 35 -3.36 11.01 -13.89
N THR A 36 -4.49 10.92 -13.23
CA THR A 36 -5.55 9.96 -13.55
C THR A 36 -6.15 10.25 -14.92
N GLY A 37 -6.26 9.23 -15.75
CA GLY A 37 -6.84 9.26 -17.08
C GLY A 37 -6.90 7.86 -17.69
N LEU A 38 -7.53 7.69 -18.85
CA LEU A 38 -7.76 6.37 -19.47
C LEU A 38 -6.47 5.58 -19.75
N ASP A 39 -5.37 6.25 -19.99
CA ASP A 39 -4.07 5.68 -20.29
C ASP A 39 -3.20 5.41 -19.05
N THR A 40 -3.68 5.79 -17.87
CA THR A 40 -2.96 5.64 -16.61
C THR A 40 -3.68 4.78 -15.58
N ILE A 41 -4.81 4.20 -15.97
CA ILE A 41 -5.59 3.32 -15.09
C ILE A 41 -5.82 1.93 -15.69
N HIS A 42 -6.14 1.00 -14.82
CA HIS A 42 -6.86 -0.23 -15.12
C HIS A 42 -7.96 -0.43 -14.08
N TRP A 43 -9.00 -1.19 -14.38
CA TRP A 43 -10.19 -1.27 -13.55
C TRP A 43 -10.56 -2.70 -13.23
N GLY A 44 -10.58 -3.03 -11.94
CA GLY A 44 -11.13 -4.29 -11.44
C GLY A 44 -10.17 -5.48 -11.46
N TYR A 45 -8.86 -5.29 -11.69
CA TYR A 45 -7.93 -6.41 -11.75
C TYR A 45 -6.46 -5.99 -11.60
N PHE A 46 -5.62 -6.98 -11.21
CA PHE A 46 -4.16 -6.94 -11.39
C PHE A 46 -3.75 -7.92 -12.49
N ASP A 47 -2.74 -7.58 -13.30
CA ASP A 47 -2.26 -8.43 -14.40
C ASP A 47 -0.77 -8.18 -14.67
N GLY A 48 0.04 -9.23 -14.57
CA GLY A 48 1.49 -9.18 -14.81
C GLY A 48 1.90 -9.00 -16.27
N SER A 49 0.94 -9.00 -17.21
CA SER A 49 1.17 -8.76 -18.64
C SER A 49 0.91 -7.32 -19.08
N LEU A 50 0.38 -6.47 -18.19
CA LEU A 50 0.14 -5.06 -18.51
C LEU A 50 1.45 -4.32 -18.80
N ALA A 51 1.41 -3.48 -19.83
CA ALA A 51 2.50 -2.52 -20.08
C ALA A 51 2.51 -1.46 -18.96
N PRO A 52 3.66 -1.14 -18.36
CA PRO A 52 3.73 -0.09 -17.37
C PRO A 52 3.44 1.28 -17.97
N ILE A 53 2.69 2.10 -17.24
CA ILE A 53 2.40 3.49 -17.61
C ILE A 53 3.65 4.39 -17.51
N THR A 54 4.56 4.02 -16.64
CA THR A 54 5.84 4.71 -16.44
C THR A 54 6.88 3.79 -15.80
N HIS A 55 8.16 4.17 -15.95
CA HIS A 55 9.31 3.55 -15.29
C HIS A 55 9.95 4.55 -14.35
N ILE A 56 10.22 4.12 -13.13
CA ILE A 56 10.90 4.91 -12.11
C ILE A 56 12.13 4.15 -11.58
N ASP A 57 13.06 4.85 -10.99
CA ASP A 57 14.17 4.21 -10.29
C ASP A 57 13.80 3.91 -8.83
N SER A 58 14.41 2.86 -8.27
CA SER A 58 14.26 2.52 -6.85
C SER A 58 14.61 3.72 -5.96
N GLY A 59 13.72 4.05 -5.01
CA GLY A 59 13.79 5.20 -4.13
C GLY A 59 13.11 6.46 -4.66
N ASP A 60 12.59 6.47 -5.89
CA ASP A 60 11.80 7.59 -6.41
C ASP A 60 10.44 7.69 -5.73
N ILE A 61 9.84 8.86 -5.88
CA ILE A 61 8.52 9.19 -5.33
C ILE A 61 7.51 9.23 -6.49
N VAL A 62 6.35 8.64 -6.30
CA VAL A 62 5.18 8.83 -7.16
C VAL A 62 4.16 9.69 -6.45
N GLU A 63 3.67 10.70 -7.14
CA GLU A 63 2.56 11.54 -6.71
C GLU A 63 1.36 11.18 -7.57
N VAL A 64 0.32 10.62 -6.94
CA VAL A 64 -0.85 10.07 -7.60
C VAL A 64 -2.12 10.70 -7.03
N GLU A 65 -3.17 10.72 -7.84
CA GLU A 65 -4.52 10.99 -7.39
C GLU A 65 -5.39 9.83 -7.87
N THR A 66 -6.00 9.09 -6.94
CA THR A 66 -6.90 7.98 -7.28
C THR A 66 -8.33 8.49 -7.35
N PRO A 67 -9.11 8.13 -8.36
CA PRO A 67 -10.50 8.60 -8.49
C PRO A 67 -11.41 7.90 -7.48
N LEU A 68 -12.49 8.56 -7.09
CA LEU A 68 -13.53 7.96 -6.26
C LEU A 68 -14.28 6.88 -7.04
N ASP A 69 -15.00 7.23 -8.11
CA ASP A 69 -15.78 6.29 -8.92
C ASP A 69 -16.10 6.90 -10.30
N GLY A 70 -16.74 6.12 -11.16
CA GLY A 70 -17.31 6.59 -12.42
C GLY A 70 -18.57 7.46 -12.22
N ALA A 71 -18.81 8.38 -13.16
CA ALA A 71 -19.89 9.35 -13.06
C ALA A 71 -21.28 8.71 -12.95
N SER A 72 -21.52 7.56 -13.62
CA SER A 72 -22.82 6.89 -13.60
C SER A 72 -23.17 6.32 -12.23
N ALA A 73 -22.19 5.73 -11.54
CA ALA A 73 -22.38 5.24 -10.17
C ALA A 73 -22.70 6.39 -9.23
N LEU A 74 -21.90 7.45 -9.26
CA LEU A 74 -22.13 8.65 -8.46
C LEU A 74 -23.51 9.27 -8.71
N GLN A 75 -23.95 9.36 -9.96
CA GLN A 75 -25.28 9.87 -10.31
C GLN A 75 -26.41 8.96 -9.81
N LEU A 76 -26.25 7.66 -9.94
CA LEU A 76 -27.22 6.67 -9.49
C LEU A 76 -27.52 6.79 -8.00
N PHE A 77 -26.52 7.07 -7.21
CA PHE A 77 -26.62 7.22 -5.76
C PHE A 77 -26.91 8.66 -5.29
N GLY A 78 -27.04 9.62 -6.22
CA GLY A 78 -27.41 10.99 -5.90
C GLY A 78 -26.26 11.82 -5.31
N ALA A 79 -25.05 11.59 -5.81
CA ALA A 79 -23.87 12.34 -5.38
C ALA A 79 -24.01 13.84 -5.56
N PRO A 80 -23.42 14.65 -4.68
CA PRO A 80 -23.24 16.08 -4.90
C PRO A 80 -22.60 16.35 -6.27
N PRO A 81 -23.08 17.38 -7.02
CA PRO A 81 -22.61 17.65 -8.39
C PRO A 81 -21.08 17.83 -8.51
N GLU A 82 -20.43 18.31 -7.47
CA GLU A 82 -18.97 18.50 -7.42
C GLU A 82 -18.18 17.21 -7.47
N LEU A 83 -18.74 16.07 -7.05
CA LEU A 83 -18.09 14.75 -7.16
C LEU A 83 -18.17 14.20 -8.59
N ILE A 84 -19.07 14.71 -9.43
CA ILE A 84 -19.20 14.30 -10.82
C ILE A 84 -18.25 15.13 -11.68
N THR A 85 -16.98 14.81 -11.61
CA THR A 85 -15.88 15.52 -12.25
C THR A 85 -15.74 15.22 -13.75
N ALA A 86 -14.86 15.92 -14.45
CA ALA A 86 -14.49 15.56 -15.83
C ALA A 86 -13.82 14.17 -15.86
N THR A 87 -12.97 13.86 -14.89
CA THR A 87 -12.30 12.56 -14.75
C THR A 87 -13.30 11.44 -14.57
N SER A 88 -14.28 11.56 -13.63
CA SER A 88 -15.30 10.52 -13.41
C SER A 88 -16.14 10.24 -14.68
N ARG A 89 -16.43 11.27 -15.50
CA ARG A 89 -17.10 11.09 -16.80
C ARG A 89 -16.23 10.42 -17.84
N GLU A 90 -14.94 10.76 -17.89
CA GLU A 90 -13.98 10.14 -18.81
C GLU A 90 -13.83 8.64 -18.49
N LEU A 91 -13.73 8.26 -17.23
CA LEU A 91 -13.61 6.88 -16.78
C LEU A 91 -14.80 5.99 -17.21
N GLU A 92 -15.99 6.56 -17.36
CA GLU A 92 -17.16 5.83 -17.91
C GLU A 92 -16.92 5.29 -19.32
N SER A 93 -16.01 5.89 -20.09
CA SER A 93 -15.70 5.43 -21.45
C SER A 93 -14.87 4.15 -21.49
N VAL A 94 -14.33 3.67 -20.36
CA VAL A 94 -13.68 2.36 -20.27
C VAL A 94 -14.70 1.26 -20.60
N PRO A 95 -14.50 0.52 -21.72
CA PRO A 95 -15.46 -0.50 -22.12
C PRO A 95 -15.60 -1.60 -21.07
N GLN A 96 -16.81 -2.11 -20.85
CA GLN A 96 -17.04 -3.18 -19.88
C GLN A 96 -16.17 -4.43 -20.11
N LYS A 97 -15.85 -4.76 -21.36
CA LYS A 97 -14.96 -5.89 -21.71
C LYS A 97 -13.52 -5.70 -21.26
N ASP A 98 -13.10 -4.44 -21.02
CA ASP A 98 -11.74 -4.08 -20.58
C ASP A 98 -11.65 -3.94 -19.07
N ARG A 99 -12.79 -3.93 -18.36
CA ARG A 99 -12.87 -4.00 -16.91
C ARG A 99 -12.69 -5.44 -16.42
N GLY A 100 -12.08 -5.59 -15.27
CA GLY A 100 -11.96 -6.87 -14.55
C GLY A 100 -13.18 -7.16 -13.67
N PRO A 101 -13.12 -8.23 -12.90
CA PRO A 101 -14.23 -8.66 -12.03
C PRO A 101 -14.31 -7.87 -10.71
N GLY A 102 -13.29 -7.12 -10.34
CA GLY A 102 -13.24 -6.37 -9.08
C GLY A 102 -13.81 -4.96 -9.21
N PRO A 103 -13.96 -4.25 -8.08
CA PRO A 103 -14.61 -2.94 -8.05
C PRO A 103 -13.66 -1.77 -8.36
N ASN A 104 -12.35 -1.86 -8.05
CA ASN A 104 -11.50 -0.71 -7.88
C ASN A 104 -10.92 -0.15 -9.18
N ILE A 105 -10.82 1.17 -9.26
CA ILE A 105 -10.10 1.88 -10.32
C ILE A 105 -8.68 2.13 -9.83
N LEU A 106 -7.70 1.48 -10.46
CA LEU A 106 -6.31 1.49 -10.03
C LEU A 106 -5.46 2.35 -10.95
N VAL A 107 -4.67 3.26 -10.37
CA VAL A 107 -3.64 4.04 -11.09
C VAL A 107 -2.38 3.18 -11.18
N GLY A 108 -1.92 2.92 -12.40
CA GLY A 108 -0.80 2.04 -12.67
C GLY A 108 -0.96 1.21 -13.95
N PRO A 109 -0.12 0.17 -14.15
CA PRO A 109 0.98 -0.23 -13.27
C PRO A 109 2.25 0.62 -13.45
N ILE A 110 2.97 0.82 -12.37
CA ILE A 110 4.23 1.55 -12.32
C ILE A 110 5.39 0.55 -12.25
N ALA A 111 6.32 0.60 -13.19
CA ALA A 111 7.49 -0.25 -13.16
C ALA A 111 8.63 0.39 -12.36
N VAL A 112 9.21 -0.35 -11.41
CA VAL A 112 10.38 0.07 -10.65
C VAL A 112 11.63 -0.61 -11.22
N ASN A 113 12.58 0.19 -11.69
CA ASN A 113 13.82 -0.30 -12.28
C ASN A 113 14.63 -1.15 -11.30
N GLY A 114 15.13 -2.29 -11.76
CA GLY A 114 15.92 -3.22 -10.96
C GLY A 114 15.11 -4.18 -10.07
N ALA A 115 13.78 -4.04 -10.02
CA ALA A 115 12.90 -4.98 -9.34
C ALA A 115 12.82 -6.31 -10.09
N ALA A 116 12.92 -7.42 -9.36
CA ALA A 116 12.85 -8.79 -9.89
C ALA A 116 12.00 -9.68 -8.96
N PRO A 117 11.46 -10.79 -9.49
CA PRO A 117 10.77 -11.78 -8.65
C PRO A 117 11.66 -12.25 -7.48
N GLY A 118 11.06 -12.28 -6.29
CA GLY A 118 11.76 -12.61 -5.03
C GLY A 118 12.35 -11.41 -4.27
N ASP A 119 12.43 -10.23 -4.89
CA ASP A 119 12.67 -8.96 -4.18
C ASP A 119 11.38 -8.51 -3.48
N VAL A 120 11.47 -7.44 -2.69
CA VAL A 120 10.33 -6.79 -2.05
C VAL A 120 10.22 -5.36 -2.50
N LEU A 121 9.00 -4.88 -2.74
CA LEU A 121 8.72 -3.46 -2.91
C LEU A 121 8.36 -2.85 -1.56
N GLU A 122 9.20 -1.94 -1.09
CA GLU A 122 8.92 -1.07 0.05
C GLU A 122 8.16 0.15 -0.47
N VAL A 123 6.95 0.36 0.05
CA VAL A 123 6.07 1.49 -0.26
C VAL A 123 5.94 2.35 0.99
N ARG A 124 6.63 3.49 1.04
CA ARG A 124 6.50 4.45 2.14
C ARG A 124 5.44 5.48 1.83
N VAL A 125 4.48 5.64 2.72
CA VAL A 125 3.42 6.64 2.61
C VAL A 125 3.94 7.96 3.15
N LEU A 126 4.17 8.94 2.27
CA LEU A 126 4.78 10.22 2.63
C LEU A 126 3.77 11.32 2.89
N GLU A 127 2.66 11.33 2.14
CA GLU A 127 1.61 12.34 2.24
C GLU A 127 0.29 11.73 1.75
N LEU A 128 -0.79 12.04 2.44
CA LEU A 128 -2.16 11.66 2.05
C LEU A 128 -3.12 12.81 2.34
N ARG A 129 -3.97 13.14 1.36
CA ARG A 129 -5.03 14.15 1.56
C ARG A 129 -6.24 13.89 0.66
N PRO A 130 -7.45 13.87 1.22
CA PRO A 130 -8.68 13.86 0.43
C PRO A 130 -8.75 15.08 -0.51
N ALA A 131 -9.07 14.85 -1.79
CA ALA A 131 -9.26 15.91 -2.76
C ALA A 131 -10.68 16.50 -2.66
N ASP A 132 -11.67 15.67 -2.38
CA ASP A 132 -13.09 16.02 -2.34
C ASP A 132 -13.49 16.75 -1.05
N ASN A 133 -14.70 17.36 -1.08
CA ASN A 133 -15.34 17.97 0.10
C ASN A 133 -16.38 17.05 0.73
N TYR A 134 -16.61 15.90 0.13
CA TYR A 134 -17.51 14.85 0.62
C TYR A 134 -16.81 13.49 0.47
N ALA A 135 -17.08 12.59 1.40
CA ALA A 135 -16.83 11.17 1.23
C ALA A 135 -18.13 10.46 0.88
N GLU A 136 -18.05 9.44 0.03
CA GLU A 136 -19.12 8.48 -0.16
C GLU A 136 -18.98 7.33 0.85
N ASN A 137 -20.10 6.88 1.42
CA ASN A 137 -20.20 5.59 2.06
C ASN A 137 -21.41 4.88 1.45
N LEU A 138 -21.15 3.74 0.82
CA LEU A 138 -22.15 2.95 0.11
C LEU A 138 -22.43 1.66 0.88
N PHE A 139 -23.49 1.66 1.66
CA PHE A 139 -24.00 0.43 2.22
C PHE A 139 -24.50 -0.49 1.10
N VAL A 140 -23.88 -1.63 0.93
CA VAL A 140 -24.28 -2.66 -0.03
C VAL A 140 -24.77 -3.91 0.70
N PRO A 141 -25.83 -4.59 0.20
CA PRO A 141 -26.42 -5.75 0.91
C PRO A 141 -25.58 -7.04 0.76
N ASN A 142 -24.26 -6.91 0.90
CA ASN A 142 -23.29 -8.02 0.96
C ASN A 142 -22.39 -7.93 2.20
N GLY A 143 -22.55 -6.87 3.02
CA GLY A 143 -21.84 -6.70 4.28
C GLY A 143 -22.37 -7.63 5.38
N THR A 144 -21.87 -7.43 6.60
CA THR A 144 -22.13 -8.29 7.76
C THR A 144 -23.61 -8.39 8.12
N LEU A 145 -24.40 -7.34 7.87
CA LEU A 145 -25.84 -7.27 8.18
C LEU A 145 -26.73 -7.30 6.92
N ALA A 146 -26.31 -7.96 5.85
CA ALA A 146 -27.03 -8.02 4.58
C ALA A 146 -28.47 -8.56 4.71
N GLU A 147 -28.71 -9.52 5.61
CA GLU A 147 -30.04 -10.08 5.84
C GLU A 147 -30.97 -9.11 6.58
N ASP A 148 -30.43 -8.31 7.50
CA ASP A 148 -31.20 -7.31 8.27
C ASP A 148 -31.47 -6.03 7.50
N LEU A 149 -30.55 -5.65 6.59
CA LEU A 149 -30.55 -4.41 5.83
C LEU A 149 -30.38 -4.71 4.32
N PRO A 150 -31.43 -5.26 3.65
CA PRO A 150 -31.30 -5.79 2.29
C PRO A 150 -31.29 -4.73 1.18
N GLN A 151 -31.34 -3.44 1.49
CA GLN A 151 -31.41 -2.37 0.49
C GLN A 151 -30.12 -1.55 0.48
N ALA A 152 -29.51 -1.44 -0.70
CA ALA A 152 -28.35 -0.57 -0.90
C ALA A 152 -28.73 0.90 -0.60
N ARG A 153 -27.78 1.61 0.03
CA ARG A 153 -27.94 3.03 0.35
C ARG A 153 -26.59 3.73 0.30
N ALA A 154 -26.52 4.84 -0.41
CA ALA A 154 -25.39 5.74 -0.34
C ALA A 154 -25.62 6.89 0.66
N ARG A 155 -24.55 7.35 1.25
CA ARG A 155 -24.47 8.55 2.05
C ARG A 155 -23.23 9.35 1.67
N PHE A 156 -23.46 10.62 1.33
CA PHE A 156 -22.38 11.57 1.08
C PHE A 156 -22.14 12.39 2.33
N VAL A 157 -20.98 12.18 2.95
CA VAL A 157 -20.60 12.75 4.25
C VAL A 157 -19.71 13.96 4.02
N PRO A 158 -20.08 15.17 4.43
CA PRO A 158 -19.24 16.37 4.30
C PRO A 158 -17.93 16.22 5.07
N LEU A 159 -16.82 16.68 4.45
CA LEU A 159 -15.49 16.66 5.05
C LEU A 159 -15.07 18.06 5.50
N ASP A 160 -14.79 18.23 6.77
CA ASP A 160 -14.03 19.37 7.28
C ASP A 160 -12.52 19.03 7.24
N LYS A 161 -11.88 19.42 6.13
CA LYS A 161 -10.44 19.16 5.91
C LYS A 161 -9.52 19.95 6.86
N VAL A 162 -10.00 21.05 7.42
CA VAL A 162 -9.25 21.84 8.41
C VAL A 162 -9.34 21.18 9.78
N GLY A 163 -10.54 20.80 10.20
CA GLY A 163 -10.78 20.07 11.44
C GLY A 163 -10.35 18.59 11.36
N LYS A 164 -10.06 18.09 10.14
CA LYS A 164 -9.74 16.67 9.88
C LYS A 164 -10.82 15.73 10.39
N VAL A 165 -12.07 16.07 10.14
CA VAL A 165 -13.23 15.25 10.51
C VAL A 165 -14.22 15.13 9.36
N ALA A 166 -14.93 14.01 9.30
CA ALA A 166 -16.11 13.81 8.48
C ALA A 166 -17.36 14.04 9.35
N VAL A 167 -18.26 14.94 8.91
CA VAL A 167 -19.46 15.33 9.66
C VAL A 167 -20.60 14.39 9.30
N PHE A 168 -20.72 13.28 10.01
CA PHE A 168 -21.71 12.25 9.70
C PHE A 168 -23.14 12.69 9.99
N ALA A 169 -23.37 13.38 11.10
CA ALA A 169 -24.68 13.96 11.46
C ALA A 169 -24.45 15.08 12.52
N PRO A 170 -25.46 15.87 12.86
CA PRO A 170 -25.35 16.85 13.93
C PRO A 170 -24.86 16.20 15.22
N GLY A 171 -23.67 16.63 15.69
CA GLY A 171 -23.03 16.10 16.89
C GLY A 171 -22.33 14.75 16.73
N ILE A 172 -22.21 14.22 15.50
CA ILE A 172 -21.47 13.00 15.18
C ILE A 172 -20.38 13.33 14.16
N GLU A 173 -19.15 13.40 14.63
CA GLU A 173 -17.95 13.65 13.83
C GLU A 173 -17.04 12.43 13.86
N ILE A 174 -16.49 12.06 12.71
CA ILE A 174 -15.58 10.92 12.54
C ILE A 174 -14.21 11.49 12.23
N PRO A 175 -13.17 11.24 13.05
CA PRO A 175 -11.80 11.64 12.73
C PRO A 175 -11.34 11.02 11.41
N MET A 176 -10.71 11.83 10.55
CA MET A 176 -10.15 11.33 9.29
C MET A 176 -8.73 10.80 9.51
N HIS A 177 -8.50 9.60 9.02
CA HIS A 177 -7.20 8.94 8.94
C HIS A 177 -7.04 8.39 7.51
N PRO A 178 -6.66 9.24 6.53
CA PRO A 178 -6.66 8.83 5.13
C PRO A 178 -5.64 7.72 4.85
N PHE A 179 -6.01 6.80 3.95
CA PHE A 179 -5.14 5.75 3.44
C PHE A 179 -5.64 5.24 2.08
N PHE A 180 -4.81 4.49 1.35
CA PHE A 180 -5.24 3.75 0.17
C PHE A 180 -5.68 2.36 0.58
N GLY A 181 -6.92 1.99 0.31
CA GLY A 181 -7.46 0.65 0.54
C GLY A 181 -6.74 -0.38 -0.32
N THR A 182 -6.46 -0.01 -1.58
CA THR A 182 -5.82 -0.90 -2.53
C THR A 182 -4.41 -0.44 -2.89
N MET A 183 -3.41 -1.24 -2.49
CA MET A 183 -2.01 -1.13 -2.91
C MET A 183 -1.46 -2.52 -3.21
N GLY A 184 -0.96 -2.75 -4.44
CA GLY A 184 -0.46 -4.07 -4.81
C GLY A 184 0.54 -4.06 -5.94
N VAL A 185 1.26 -5.17 -6.10
CA VAL A 185 2.13 -5.47 -7.24
C VAL A 185 1.45 -6.46 -8.17
N ALA A 186 1.89 -6.53 -9.42
CA ALA A 186 1.28 -7.46 -10.35
C ALA A 186 1.59 -8.94 -10.00
N PRO A 187 0.63 -9.86 -10.20
CA PRO A 187 0.83 -11.30 -10.05
C PRO A 187 1.74 -11.85 -11.14
N ALA A 188 2.16 -13.10 -11.01
CA ALA A 188 2.87 -13.79 -12.08
C ALA A 188 2.03 -13.79 -13.37
N ALA A 189 2.65 -13.41 -14.51
CA ALA A 189 1.95 -13.14 -15.77
C ALA A 189 1.09 -14.33 -16.29
N TRP A 190 1.44 -15.58 -15.94
CA TRP A 190 0.68 -16.77 -16.34
C TRP A 190 -0.69 -16.89 -15.66
N LEU A 191 -0.94 -16.13 -14.57
CA LEU A 191 -2.24 -16.09 -13.91
C LEU A 191 -3.25 -15.21 -14.67
N GLY A 192 -2.80 -14.37 -15.59
CA GLY A 192 -3.64 -13.40 -16.28
C GLY A 192 -4.25 -12.36 -15.34
N ARG A 193 -5.46 -11.91 -15.65
CA ARG A 193 -6.20 -10.94 -14.82
C ARG A 193 -6.74 -11.62 -13.56
N ILE A 194 -6.33 -11.13 -12.41
CA ILE A 194 -6.89 -11.53 -11.12
C ILE A 194 -7.76 -10.41 -10.54
N ASN A 195 -8.83 -10.80 -9.85
CA ASN A 195 -9.75 -9.87 -9.19
C ASN A 195 -9.01 -9.00 -8.16
N ASP A 196 -9.21 -7.69 -8.18
CA ASP A 196 -8.59 -6.77 -7.23
C ASP A 196 -9.35 -6.64 -5.89
N GLY A 197 -10.60 -7.13 -5.81
CA GLY A 197 -11.40 -7.06 -4.59
C GLY A 197 -10.79 -7.85 -3.41
N PRO A 198 -10.52 -9.18 -3.51
CA PRO A 198 -9.89 -9.88 -2.41
C PRO A 198 -8.38 -9.62 -2.37
N PRO A 199 -7.81 -9.26 -1.19
CA PRO A 199 -6.36 -9.14 -1.02
C PRO A 199 -5.68 -10.51 -1.01
N ASP A 200 -4.38 -10.55 -1.40
CA ASP A 200 -3.60 -11.78 -1.43
C ASP A 200 -2.09 -11.48 -1.26
N TYR A 201 -1.22 -12.46 -1.53
CA TYR A 201 0.25 -12.35 -1.44
C TYR A 201 0.87 -11.18 -2.23
N ILE A 202 0.16 -10.63 -3.21
CA ILE A 202 0.57 -9.44 -3.97
C ILE A 202 0.20 -8.11 -3.30
N GLY A 203 -0.50 -8.12 -2.17
CA GLY A 203 -1.25 -7.00 -1.63
C GLY A 203 -2.64 -6.94 -2.25
N GLY A 204 -3.01 -5.84 -2.85
CA GLY A 204 -4.33 -5.60 -3.43
C GLY A 204 -5.22 -4.80 -2.49
N ASN A 205 -6.49 -5.14 -2.41
CA ASN A 205 -7.48 -4.49 -1.55
C ASN A 205 -7.28 -4.90 -0.08
N LEU A 206 -6.29 -4.26 0.55
CA LEU A 206 -5.88 -4.58 1.92
C LEU A 206 -6.85 -4.03 2.96
N ASP A 207 -7.50 -2.91 2.67
CA ASP A 207 -8.38 -2.16 3.58
C ASP A 207 -7.84 -2.04 5.00
N ASN A 208 -6.52 -1.87 5.06
CA ASN A 208 -5.81 -1.75 6.33
C ASN A 208 -5.69 -0.27 6.72
N LYS A 209 -6.56 0.17 7.63
CA LYS A 209 -6.66 1.55 8.10
C LYS A 209 -5.40 2.10 8.79
N ASP A 210 -4.42 1.24 9.11
CA ASP A 210 -3.15 1.65 9.71
C ASP A 210 -2.09 2.04 8.66
N LEU A 211 -2.38 1.88 7.36
CA LEU A 211 -1.50 2.30 6.26
C LEU A 211 -1.59 3.80 5.96
N VAL A 212 -1.62 4.61 6.99
CA VAL A 212 -1.69 6.08 6.95
C VAL A 212 -0.34 6.72 6.64
N GLU A 213 -0.31 8.06 6.55
CA GLU A 213 0.93 8.84 6.42
C GLU A 213 1.95 8.47 7.52
N GLY A 214 3.19 8.17 7.08
CA GLY A 214 4.28 7.72 7.95
C GLY A 214 4.42 6.19 8.05
N SER A 215 3.46 5.41 7.53
CA SER A 215 3.56 3.95 7.46
C SER A 215 4.42 3.48 6.28
N THR A 216 4.79 2.22 6.31
CA THR A 216 5.53 1.52 5.25
C THR A 216 4.89 0.16 4.99
N LEU A 217 4.58 -0.12 3.73
CA LEU A 217 4.07 -1.42 3.27
C LEU A 217 5.16 -2.16 2.50
N TYR A 218 5.31 -3.46 2.73
CA TYR A 218 6.25 -4.34 2.06
C TYR A 218 5.51 -5.40 1.26
N LEU A 219 5.71 -5.39 -0.06
CA LEU A 219 5.00 -6.25 -1.02
C LEU A 219 5.98 -7.22 -1.71
N PRO A 220 5.76 -8.55 -1.65
CA PRO A 220 6.57 -9.55 -2.35
C PRO A 220 6.43 -9.42 -3.87
N ILE A 221 7.52 -9.16 -4.59
CA ILE A 221 7.53 -8.93 -6.04
C ILE A 221 7.44 -10.26 -6.80
N GLN A 222 6.49 -10.37 -7.73
CA GLN A 222 6.23 -11.57 -8.53
C GLN A 222 6.73 -11.46 -9.97
N VAL A 223 6.87 -10.23 -10.49
CA VAL A 223 7.27 -9.97 -11.88
C VAL A 223 8.35 -8.90 -11.95
N LYS A 224 9.12 -8.90 -13.05
CA LYS A 224 10.10 -7.85 -13.31
C LYS A 224 9.43 -6.47 -13.31
N GLY A 225 10.04 -5.53 -12.58
CA GLY A 225 9.52 -4.17 -12.45
C GLY A 225 8.46 -4.02 -11.37
N ALA A 226 8.11 -5.07 -10.62
CA ALA A 226 7.04 -5.10 -9.61
C ALA A 226 5.65 -4.81 -10.20
N LEU A 227 5.51 -3.82 -11.08
CA LEU A 227 4.26 -3.36 -11.68
C LEU A 227 3.25 -2.96 -10.60
N PHE A 228 3.61 -1.95 -9.81
CA PHE A 228 2.82 -1.44 -8.69
C PHE A 228 1.60 -0.66 -9.18
N SER A 229 0.45 -0.89 -8.54
CA SER A 229 -0.78 -0.12 -8.76
C SER A 229 -1.42 0.25 -7.42
N VAL A 230 -2.14 1.37 -7.41
CA VAL A 230 -2.76 1.96 -6.23
C VAL A 230 -4.13 2.55 -6.56
N GLY A 231 -5.09 2.41 -5.67
CA GLY A 231 -6.45 2.92 -5.83
C GLY A 231 -7.20 2.96 -4.51
N ASP A 232 -8.52 3.18 -4.61
CA ASP A 232 -9.40 2.98 -3.48
C ASP A 232 -9.04 3.90 -2.30
N GLY A 233 -9.27 5.19 -2.49
CA GLY A 233 -8.88 6.22 -1.54
C GLY A 233 -9.89 6.39 -0.42
N HIS A 234 -9.49 6.16 0.81
CA HIS A 234 -10.34 6.32 2.00
C HIS A 234 -9.94 7.56 2.81
N ALA A 235 -10.91 8.34 3.25
CA ALA A 235 -10.71 9.39 4.25
C ALA A 235 -10.67 8.82 5.68
N GLY A 236 -11.18 7.60 5.87
CA GLY A 236 -11.19 6.87 7.12
C GLY A 236 -12.10 5.65 7.04
N GLN A 237 -11.89 4.68 7.94
CA GLN A 237 -12.59 3.39 7.96
C GLN A 237 -12.69 2.86 9.39
N GLY A 238 -13.80 2.19 9.70
CA GLY A 238 -13.94 1.37 10.90
C GLY A 238 -13.30 -0.01 10.75
N ASP A 239 -13.10 -0.72 11.85
CA ASP A 239 -12.57 -2.08 11.81
C ASP A 239 -13.50 -3.02 11.04
N GLY A 240 -12.93 -3.74 10.07
CA GLY A 240 -13.60 -4.77 9.29
C GLY A 240 -14.53 -4.27 8.19
N GLU A 241 -14.64 -2.95 7.97
CA GLU A 241 -15.43 -2.36 6.88
C GLU A 241 -16.81 -3.04 6.72
N VAL A 242 -17.54 -3.13 7.82
CA VAL A 242 -18.65 -4.06 8.02
C VAL A 242 -19.88 -3.83 7.14
N ASP A 243 -20.02 -2.66 6.52
CA ASP A 243 -21.09 -2.33 5.58
C ASP A 243 -20.66 -2.44 4.10
N GLY A 244 -19.37 -2.71 3.84
CA GLY A 244 -18.82 -3.01 2.53
C GLY A 244 -18.11 -1.87 1.83
N THR A 245 -18.08 -0.65 2.42
CA THR A 245 -17.25 0.49 1.98
C THR A 245 -16.77 1.32 3.18
N ALA A 246 -15.80 2.20 2.94
CA ALA A 246 -15.28 3.14 3.93
C ALA A 246 -15.90 4.54 3.79
N LEU A 247 -15.15 5.58 4.14
CA LEU A 247 -15.37 6.96 3.71
C LEU A 247 -14.57 7.15 2.41
N GLU A 248 -15.18 6.75 1.29
CA GLU A 248 -14.57 6.73 -0.04
C GLU A 248 -14.36 8.13 -0.58
N VAL A 249 -13.18 8.42 -1.12
CA VAL A 249 -12.81 9.74 -1.64
C VAL A 249 -11.86 9.64 -2.83
N THR A 250 -11.84 10.67 -3.66
CA THR A 250 -10.66 10.95 -4.49
C THR A 250 -9.50 11.26 -3.56
N LEU A 251 -8.45 10.44 -3.57
CA LEU A 251 -7.31 10.57 -2.66
C LEU A 251 -6.03 10.94 -3.40
N HIS A 252 -5.43 12.04 -2.97
CA HIS A 252 -4.11 12.43 -3.39
C HIS A 252 -3.07 11.86 -2.44
N GLY A 253 -2.00 11.25 -2.97
CA GLY A 253 -0.93 10.69 -2.17
C GLY A 253 0.44 10.78 -2.79
N LYS A 254 1.47 10.81 -1.93
CA LYS A 254 2.88 10.66 -2.29
C LYS A 254 3.42 9.39 -1.68
N LEU A 255 3.91 8.50 -2.53
CA LEU A 255 4.45 7.20 -2.16
C LEU A 255 5.91 7.11 -2.64
N GLN A 256 6.83 6.74 -1.76
CA GLN A 256 8.20 6.42 -2.16
C GLN A 256 8.32 4.92 -2.38
N LEU A 257 8.79 4.51 -3.57
CA LEU A 257 8.89 3.11 -3.98
C LEU A 257 10.36 2.67 -4.01
N THR A 258 10.73 1.75 -3.13
CA THR A 258 12.10 1.26 -3.00
C THR A 258 12.17 -0.25 -3.15
N VAL A 259 13.08 -0.75 -3.99
CA VAL A 259 13.33 -2.20 -4.12
C VAL A 259 14.25 -2.66 -3.00
N ARG A 260 13.78 -3.62 -2.20
CA ARG A 260 14.53 -4.27 -1.12
C ARG A 260 14.97 -5.66 -1.57
N LYS A 261 16.26 -5.90 -1.52
CA LYS A 261 16.89 -7.19 -1.89
C LYS A 261 17.36 -8.01 -0.69
N ASP A 262 17.20 -7.43 0.48
CA ASP A 262 17.62 -7.94 1.77
C ASP A 262 16.47 -8.52 2.60
N MET A 263 15.24 -8.50 2.07
CA MET A 263 14.04 -9.01 2.71
C MET A 263 13.35 -10.04 1.80
N HIS A 264 12.72 -11.06 2.41
CA HIS A 264 12.05 -12.13 1.67
C HIS A 264 10.75 -12.62 2.31
N PRO A 265 9.85 -11.73 2.78
CA PRO A 265 8.56 -12.15 3.29
C PRO A 265 7.75 -12.82 2.17
N LEU A 266 6.97 -13.82 2.52
CA LEU A 266 6.07 -14.50 1.58
C LEU A 266 4.75 -13.76 1.40
N TRP A 267 4.38 -12.94 2.38
CA TRP A 267 3.12 -12.20 2.45
C TRP A 267 3.38 -10.71 2.70
N PRO A 268 2.43 -9.84 2.36
CA PRO A 268 2.52 -8.42 2.72
C PRO A 268 2.74 -8.23 4.22
N ARG A 269 3.64 -7.31 4.55
CA ARG A 269 3.90 -6.83 5.90
C ARG A 269 3.84 -5.32 5.90
N ALA A 270 3.58 -4.73 7.06
CA ALA A 270 3.66 -3.28 7.18
C ALA A 270 4.29 -2.89 8.53
N GLU A 271 4.70 -1.64 8.60
CA GLU A 271 5.12 -1.02 9.85
C GLU A 271 4.61 0.40 9.93
N THR A 272 4.32 0.82 11.13
CA THR A 272 4.02 2.20 11.52
C THR A 272 5.08 2.66 12.52
N PRO A 273 5.14 3.95 12.90
CA PRO A 273 6.03 4.37 13.98
C PRO A 273 5.84 3.61 15.30
N GLU A 274 4.68 2.97 15.50
CA GLU A 274 4.30 2.33 16.77
C GLU A 274 4.18 0.81 16.68
N SER A 275 4.04 0.23 15.47
CA SER A 275 3.66 -1.18 15.31
C SER A 275 4.30 -1.84 14.10
N TYR A 276 4.54 -3.15 14.22
CA TYR A 276 4.76 -4.06 13.09
C TYR A 276 3.47 -4.81 12.81
N ILE A 277 3.12 -4.93 11.52
CA ILE A 277 1.86 -5.51 11.07
C ILE A 277 2.14 -6.67 10.13
N THR A 278 1.60 -7.84 10.45
CA THR A 278 1.56 -8.99 9.53
C THR A 278 0.13 -9.29 9.17
N MET A 279 -0.08 -9.74 7.94
CA MET A 279 -1.41 -9.93 7.37
C MET A 279 -1.64 -11.39 7.01
N GLY A 280 -2.88 -11.83 7.07
CA GLY A 280 -3.26 -13.16 6.67
C GLY A 280 -4.55 -13.12 5.85
N PHE A 281 -4.54 -13.80 4.71
CA PHE A 281 -5.65 -13.78 3.77
C PHE A 281 -6.22 -15.19 3.58
N SER A 282 -7.53 -15.31 3.69
CA SER A 282 -8.28 -16.54 3.40
C SER A 282 -9.77 -16.22 3.37
N PRO A 283 -10.56 -16.94 2.55
CA PRO A 283 -12.03 -16.91 2.66
C PRO A 283 -12.56 -17.38 4.01
N ASP A 284 -11.75 -18.10 4.78
CA ASP A 284 -12.05 -18.53 6.16
C ASP A 284 -11.31 -17.66 7.14
N LEU A 285 -12.05 -16.89 7.97
CA LEU A 285 -11.50 -15.94 8.94
C LEU A 285 -10.55 -16.61 9.94
N ASN A 286 -10.83 -17.83 10.40
CA ASN A 286 -9.94 -18.54 11.32
C ASN A 286 -8.61 -18.88 10.66
N ARG A 287 -8.62 -19.26 9.38
CA ARG A 287 -7.40 -19.49 8.61
C ARG A 287 -6.63 -18.19 8.38
N ALA A 288 -7.32 -17.10 8.05
CA ALA A 288 -6.68 -15.79 7.91
C ALA A 288 -5.97 -15.38 9.20
N ALA A 289 -6.64 -15.51 10.35
CA ALA A 289 -6.03 -15.24 11.65
C ALA A 289 -4.79 -16.11 11.92
N VAL A 290 -4.87 -17.43 11.65
CA VAL A 290 -3.71 -18.33 11.80
C VAL A 290 -2.55 -17.92 10.88
N HIS A 291 -2.83 -17.47 9.64
CA HIS A 291 -1.79 -16.98 8.74
C HIS A 291 -1.13 -15.70 9.30
N ALA A 292 -1.89 -14.71 9.73
CA ALA A 292 -1.36 -13.48 10.31
C ALA A 292 -0.48 -13.75 11.53
N VAL A 293 -0.93 -14.63 12.43
CA VAL A 293 -0.17 -15.06 13.62
C VAL A 293 1.13 -15.76 13.22
N ARG A 294 1.09 -16.67 12.25
CA ARG A 294 2.29 -17.39 11.77
C ARG A 294 3.31 -16.44 11.17
N GLU A 295 2.86 -15.48 10.37
CA GLU A 295 3.74 -14.48 9.77
C GLU A 295 4.39 -13.58 10.83
N MET A 296 3.70 -13.24 11.93
CA MET A 296 4.30 -12.49 13.03
C MET A 296 5.33 -13.33 13.78
N VAL A 297 5.08 -14.63 13.99
CA VAL A 297 6.10 -15.53 14.58
C VAL A 297 7.34 -15.59 13.68
N HIS A 298 7.16 -15.75 12.36
CA HIS A 298 8.28 -15.73 11.40
C HIS A 298 9.06 -14.41 11.48
N PHE A 299 8.36 -13.28 11.46
CA PHE A 299 8.98 -11.95 11.60
C PHE A 299 9.80 -11.82 12.88
N LEU A 300 9.28 -12.25 14.02
CA LEU A 300 9.98 -12.15 15.30
C LEU A 300 11.19 -13.09 15.37
N VAL A 301 11.12 -14.27 14.76
CA VAL A 301 12.26 -15.20 14.65
C VAL A 301 13.35 -14.60 13.76
N GLU A 302 13.01 -14.09 12.58
CA GLU A 302 13.94 -13.52 11.61
C GLU A 302 14.59 -12.23 12.12
N GLU A 303 13.78 -11.28 12.59
CA GLU A 303 14.21 -9.91 12.88
C GLU A 303 14.66 -9.72 14.35
N ARG A 304 14.16 -10.53 15.27
CA ARG A 304 14.44 -10.42 16.71
C ARG A 304 15.21 -11.62 17.27
N HIS A 305 15.48 -12.62 16.43
CA HIS A 305 16.25 -13.82 16.78
C HIS A 305 15.67 -14.59 17.97
N LEU A 306 14.34 -14.56 18.14
CA LEU A 306 13.63 -15.31 19.16
C LEU A 306 13.48 -16.78 18.73
N SER A 307 13.28 -17.69 19.71
CA SER A 307 12.73 -19.00 19.39
C SER A 307 11.27 -18.86 18.91
N ALA A 308 10.75 -19.82 18.14
CA ALA A 308 9.36 -19.77 17.71
C ALA A 308 8.38 -19.79 18.89
N GLU A 309 8.72 -20.51 19.96
CA GLU A 309 7.95 -20.58 21.19
C GLU A 309 7.92 -19.22 21.91
N ASP A 310 9.09 -18.56 22.07
CA ASP A 310 9.17 -17.24 22.72
C ASP A 310 8.46 -16.17 21.89
N ALA A 311 8.59 -16.21 20.55
CA ALA A 311 7.86 -15.34 19.64
C ALA A 311 6.34 -15.50 19.78
N CYS A 312 5.87 -16.73 19.84
CA CYS A 312 4.46 -17.04 20.04
C CYS A 312 3.98 -16.53 21.43
N MET A 313 4.74 -16.78 22.51
CA MET A 313 4.40 -16.28 23.84
C MET A 313 4.36 -14.74 23.90
N LEU A 314 5.33 -14.07 23.27
CA LEU A 314 5.38 -12.60 23.22
C LEU A 314 4.14 -12.03 22.53
N MET A 315 3.69 -12.64 21.44
CA MET A 315 2.48 -12.22 20.75
C MET A 315 1.26 -12.25 21.65
N TRP A 316 1.04 -13.32 22.41
CA TRP A 316 -0.09 -13.45 23.33
C TRP A 316 -0.09 -12.41 24.46
N LEU A 317 1.06 -11.84 24.78
CA LEU A 317 1.22 -10.83 25.83
C LEU A 317 1.09 -9.39 25.32
N ARG A 318 1.29 -9.13 24.02
CA ARG A 318 1.48 -7.75 23.53
C ARG A 318 0.75 -7.41 22.22
N THR A 319 0.23 -8.36 21.47
CA THR A 319 -0.45 -8.08 20.18
C THR A 319 -1.93 -7.72 20.35
N CYS A 320 -2.40 -6.83 19.44
CA CYS A 320 -3.80 -6.65 19.12
C CYS A 320 -4.11 -7.46 17.84
N MET A 321 -5.23 -8.17 17.82
CA MET A 321 -5.76 -8.84 16.63
C MET A 321 -7.07 -8.20 16.22
#